data_6fa4e2677dbec65b977c5a577fc882ed
#
_entry.id   6fa4e2677dbec65b977c5a577fc882ed
#
_cell.length_a   1.000
_cell.length_b   1.000
_cell.length_c   1.000
_cell.angle_alpha   90.00
_cell.angle_beta   90.00
_cell.angle_gamma   90.00
#
_symmetry.space_group_name_H-M   'P 1'
#
loop_
_entity.id
_entity.type
_entity.pdbx_description
1 polymer ?
#
loop_
_entity_poly.entity_id
_entity_poly.type
_entity_poly.pdbx_seq_one_letter_code
_entity_poly.pdbx_strand_id
1 'polypeptide(L)'
;EDKNILKASIRTLRMHYHLLKAFGLPSKHRCVLHVGGLYQDKEQALEYFIHNWGYVPTDIQEMIILENDDTLFGINDTLYLCEKLSIPMVFDLHHHKMNSQGIWEEQWPRIVQTWSKSDLPVKVHLSSPRDEQNKKAHADYVQKEELVELVRGNAHLSYQIDCMLEAKQK
;
A
#
# COMPACT_ATOMS: atom_id res chain seq x y z
N GLU A 1 1.85 -23.36 6.33
CA GLU A 1 2.27 -22.39 5.33
C GLU A 1 2.79 -23.10 4.08
N ASP A 2 2.29 -22.73 2.86
CA ASP A 2 2.71 -23.39 1.62
C ASP A 2 3.96 -22.73 1.05
N LYS A 3 5.11 -23.43 1.18
CA LYS A 3 6.40 -23.00 0.63
C LYS A 3 6.38 -22.80 -0.89
N ASN A 4 5.44 -23.43 -1.61
CA ASN A 4 5.32 -23.26 -3.05
C ASN A 4 4.67 -21.92 -3.39
N ILE A 5 3.70 -21.47 -2.60
CA ILE A 5 3.10 -20.13 -2.73
C ILE A 5 4.15 -19.06 -2.50
N LEU A 6 4.94 -19.16 -1.44
CA LEU A 6 6.02 -18.21 -1.17
C LEU A 6 7.04 -18.14 -2.32
N LYS A 7 7.48 -19.30 -2.83
CA LYS A 7 8.39 -19.36 -3.99
C LYS A 7 7.78 -18.73 -5.24
N ALA A 8 6.50 -18.99 -5.51
CA ALA A 8 5.79 -18.41 -6.64
C ALA A 8 5.69 -16.89 -6.51
N SER A 9 5.36 -16.38 -5.33
CA SER A 9 5.30 -14.94 -5.03
C SER A 9 6.66 -14.26 -5.24
N ILE A 10 7.73 -14.83 -4.70
CA ILE A 10 9.09 -14.29 -4.89
C ILE A 10 9.47 -14.29 -6.37
N ARG A 11 9.10 -15.32 -7.15
CA ARG A 11 9.36 -15.36 -8.59
C ARG A 11 8.62 -14.25 -9.34
N THR A 12 7.36 -13.98 -8.98
CA THR A 12 6.56 -12.89 -9.56
C THR A 12 7.17 -11.54 -9.22
N LEU A 13 7.55 -11.30 -7.97
CA LEU A 13 8.22 -10.06 -7.56
C LEU A 13 9.56 -9.86 -8.29
N ARG A 14 10.33 -10.93 -8.50
CA ARG A 14 11.56 -10.88 -9.28
C ARG A 14 11.31 -10.50 -10.74
N MET A 15 10.21 -10.95 -11.33
CA MET A 15 9.81 -10.52 -12.68
C MET A 15 9.54 -9.01 -12.71
N HIS A 16 8.79 -8.47 -11.74
CA HIS A 16 8.55 -7.01 -11.63
C HIS A 16 9.86 -6.23 -11.44
N TYR A 17 10.78 -6.73 -10.62
CA TYR A 17 12.10 -6.13 -10.48
C TYR A 17 12.85 -6.03 -11.81
N HIS A 18 12.87 -7.11 -12.59
CA HIS A 18 13.51 -7.10 -13.91
C HIS A 18 12.80 -6.17 -14.90
N LEU A 19 11.48 -6.06 -14.85
CA LEU A 19 10.72 -5.11 -15.67
C LEU A 19 11.10 -3.66 -15.36
N LEU A 20 11.14 -3.27 -14.09
CA LEU A 20 11.58 -1.93 -13.69
C LEU A 20 12.99 -1.63 -14.18
N LYS A 21 13.92 -2.58 -14.04
CA LYS A 21 15.28 -2.46 -14.56
C LYS A 21 15.33 -2.32 -16.09
N ALA A 22 14.54 -3.11 -16.81
CA ALA A 22 14.46 -3.06 -18.27
C ALA A 22 13.94 -1.71 -18.79
N PHE A 23 13.04 -1.06 -18.04
CA PHE A 23 12.56 0.30 -18.32
C PHE A 23 13.55 1.41 -17.91
N GLY A 24 14.70 1.06 -17.33
CA GLY A 24 15.65 2.04 -16.81
C GLY A 24 15.17 2.80 -15.57
N LEU A 25 14.15 2.30 -14.90
CA LEU A 25 13.60 2.91 -13.70
C LEU A 25 14.36 2.45 -12.44
N PRO A 26 14.60 3.35 -11.49
CA PRO A 26 15.03 2.94 -10.16
C PRO A 26 14.00 1.99 -9.57
N SER A 27 14.43 0.84 -9.04
CA SER A 27 13.49 -0.16 -8.49
C SER A 27 13.01 0.17 -7.08
N LYS A 28 13.79 0.94 -6.30
CA LYS A 28 13.55 1.18 -4.88
C LYS A 28 12.19 1.87 -4.63
N HIS A 29 11.38 1.30 -3.73
CA HIS A 29 10.07 1.80 -3.27
C HIS A 29 9.08 2.08 -4.42
N ARG A 30 8.94 1.17 -5.39
CA ARG A 30 8.08 1.37 -6.57
C ARG A 30 7.06 0.28 -6.83
N CYS A 31 7.15 -0.86 -6.15
CA CYS A 31 6.21 -1.96 -6.35
C CYS A 31 5.24 -2.02 -5.17
N VAL A 32 3.99 -1.66 -5.41
CA VAL A 32 2.91 -1.76 -4.42
C VAL A 32 2.53 -3.21 -4.21
N LEU A 33 2.38 -3.59 -2.94
CA LEU A 33 1.96 -4.92 -2.54
C LEU A 33 0.94 -4.81 -1.40
N HIS A 34 -0.15 -5.56 -1.48
CA HIS A 34 -1.02 -5.82 -0.34
C HIS A 34 -0.46 -6.91 0.56
N VAL A 35 -0.89 -6.93 1.83
CA VAL A 35 -0.41 -7.91 2.81
C VAL A 35 -0.73 -9.36 2.37
N GLY A 36 -1.88 -9.56 1.72
CA GLY A 36 -2.26 -10.84 1.15
C GLY A 36 -3.47 -11.48 1.84
N GLY A 37 -3.50 -12.80 1.87
CA GLY A 37 -4.66 -13.55 2.39
C GLY A 37 -4.64 -13.73 3.90
N LEU A 38 -5.84 -13.91 4.47
CA LEU A 38 -6.03 -14.35 5.84
C LEU A 38 -5.89 -15.89 5.89
N TYR A 39 -5.08 -16.39 6.83
CA TYR A 39 -4.93 -17.84 7.05
C TYR A 39 -5.90 -18.33 8.10
N GLN A 40 -5.51 -18.36 9.38
CA GLN A 40 -6.41 -18.73 10.49
C GLN A 40 -7.03 -17.48 11.10
N ASP A 41 -6.19 -16.55 11.50
CA ASP A 41 -6.58 -15.25 12.01
C ASP A 41 -5.62 -14.17 11.50
N LYS A 42 -5.95 -12.92 11.79
CA LYS A 42 -5.21 -11.76 11.31
C LYS A 42 -3.82 -11.66 11.94
N GLU A 43 -3.70 -11.90 13.23
CA GLU A 43 -2.43 -11.82 13.97
C GLU A 43 -1.44 -12.84 13.40
N GLN A 44 -1.88 -14.07 13.21
CA GLN A 44 -1.04 -15.11 12.63
C GLN A 44 -0.65 -14.80 11.18
N ALA A 45 -1.53 -14.20 10.39
CA ALA A 45 -1.22 -13.79 9.02
C ALA A 45 -0.13 -12.71 8.99
N LEU A 46 -0.17 -11.73 9.90
CA LEU A 46 0.86 -10.70 10.06
C LEU A 46 2.21 -11.32 10.47
N GLU A 47 2.22 -12.24 11.43
CA GLU A 47 3.43 -12.95 11.84
C GLU A 47 4.03 -13.80 10.71
N TYR A 48 3.20 -14.45 9.91
CA TYR A 48 3.66 -15.16 8.71
C TYR A 48 4.26 -14.22 7.67
N PHE A 49 3.69 -13.03 7.49
CA PHE A 49 4.26 -12.03 6.60
C PHE A 49 5.68 -11.65 7.07
N ILE A 50 5.85 -11.34 8.35
CA ILE A 50 7.14 -10.98 8.95
C ILE A 50 8.15 -12.13 8.78
N HIS A 51 7.74 -13.36 9.10
CA HIS A 51 8.59 -14.54 8.94
C HIS A 51 9.04 -14.74 7.49
N ASN A 52 8.09 -14.65 6.55
CA ASN A 52 8.35 -14.83 5.13
C ASN A 52 9.19 -13.72 4.52
N TRP A 53 9.09 -12.50 5.06
CA TRP A 53 9.91 -11.38 4.64
C TRP A 53 11.40 -11.68 4.72
N GLY A 54 11.82 -12.46 5.70
CA GLY A 54 13.20 -12.91 5.85
C GLY A 54 13.72 -13.79 4.69
N TYR A 55 12.85 -14.38 3.89
CA TYR A 55 13.21 -15.17 2.70
C TYR A 55 13.20 -14.37 1.40
N VAL A 56 12.66 -13.14 1.42
CA VAL A 56 12.64 -12.28 0.24
C VAL A 56 14.03 -11.69 0.02
N PRO A 57 14.62 -11.78 -1.18
CA PRO A 57 15.92 -11.17 -1.46
C PRO A 57 15.91 -9.64 -1.24
N THR A 58 17.02 -9.11 -0.73
CA THR A 58 17.12 -7.70 -0.31
C THR A 58 16.80 -6.71 -1.43
N ASP A 59 17.23 -6.97 -2.66
CA ASP A 59 16.95 -6.15 -3.83
C ASP A 59 15.44 -6.10 -4.17
N ILE A 60 14.70 -7.16 -3.86
CA ILE A 60 13.25 -7.23 -3.98
C ILE A 60 12.59 -6.55 -2.78
N GLN A 61 13.09 -6.74 -1.56
CA GLN A 61 12.58 -6.03 -0.38
C GLN A 61 12.61 -4.52 -0.57
N GLU A 62 13.73 -4.00 -1.07
CA GLU A 62 13.90 -2.55 -1.34
C GLU A 62 12.93 -2.00 -2.40
N MET A 63 12.39 -2.85 -3.27
CA MET A 63 11.41 -2.46 -4.28
C MET A 63 10.01 -2.26 -3.70
N ILE A 64 9.67 -2.98 -2.64
CA ILE A 64 8.30 -3.09 -2.12
C ILE A 64 7.90 -1.88 -1.30
N ILE A 65 6.65 -1.48 -1.47
CA ILE A 65 5.88 -0.59 -0.61
C ILE A 65 4.54 -1.28 -0.30
N LEU A 66 4.03 -1.16 0.93
CA LEU A 66 2.79 -1.83 1.33
C LEU A 66 1.61 -0.88 1.32
N GLU A 67 0.46 -1.38 0.89
CA GLU A 67 -0.80 -0.66 0.82
C GLU A 67 -1.86 -1.31 1.71
N ASN A 68 -2.68 -0.49 2.41
CA ASN A 68 -3.86 -0.98 3.12
C ASN A 68 -4.91 -1.49 2.13
N ASP A 69 -5.61 -2.56 2.50
CA ASP A 69 -6.64 -3.15 1.63
C ASP A 69 -8.07 -2.84 2.10
N ASP A 70 -9.02 -3.05 1.22
CA ASP A 70 -10.44 -2.76 1.39
C ASP A 70 -11.22 -3.85 2.14
N THR A 71 -10.55 -4.90 2.64
CA THR A 71 -11.23 -6.09 3.16
C THR A 71 -10.64 -6.64 4.45
N LEU A 72 -9.34 -6.91 4.50
CA LEU A 72 -8.67 -7.67 5.56
C LEU A 72 -7.73 -6.79 6.39
N PHE A 73 -6.71 -6.22 5.75
CA PHE A 73 -5.61 -5.52 6.41
C PHE A 73 -5.74 -4.01 6.20
N GLY A 74 -6.37 -3.35 7.15
CA GLY A 74 -6.56 -1.91 7.10
C GLY A 74 -5.30 -1.13 7.49
N ILE A 75 -5.50 0.16 7.77
CA ILE A 75 -4.40 1.10 8.02
C ILE A 75 -3.48 0.68 9.18
N ASN A 76 -4.06 0.20 10.30
CA ASN A 76 -3.27 -0.16 11.48
C ASN A 76 -2.46 -1.43 11.27
N ASP A 77 -3.03 -2.43 10.60
CA ASP A 77 -2.36 -3.69 10.29
C ASP A 77 -1.17 -3.46 9.35
N THR A 78 -1.39 -2.66 8.31
CA THR A 78 -0.36 -2.31 7.33
C THR A 78 0.75 -1.47 7.95
N LEU A 79 0.40 -0.47 8.78
CA LEU A 79 1.38 0.33 9.54
C LEU A 79 2.24 -0.54 10.45
N TYR A 80 1.64 -1.50 11.16
CA TYR A 80 2.39 -2.43 12.00
C TYR A 80 3.51 -3.12 11.21
N LEU A 81 3.22 -3.66 10.03
CA LEU A 81 4.21 -4.30 9.17
C LEU A 81 5.25 -3.31 8.65
N CYS A 82 4.81 -2.14 8.19
CA CYS A 82 5.67 -1.11 7.64
C CYS A 82 6.71 -0.62 8.68
N GLU A 83 6.28 -0.37 9.89
CA GLU A 83 7.15 0.04 10.99
C GLU A 83 8.10 -1.09 11.41
N LYS A 84 7.58 -2.31 11.54
CA LYS A 84 8.36 -3.49 11.95
C LYS A 84 9.45 -3.84 10.95
N LEU A 85 9.17 -3.73 9.65
CA LEU A 85 10.04 -4.17 8.56
C LEU A 85 10.75 -3.01 7.85
N SER A 86 10.51 -1.77 8.27
CA SER A 86 11.04 -0.56 7.61
C SER A 86 10.64 -0.47 6.13
N ILE A 87 9.38 -0.74 5.82
CA ILE A 87 8.79 -0.67 4.48
C ILE A 87 7.93 0.61 4.40
N PRO A 88 8.03 1.45 3.35
CA PRO A 88 7.14 2.59 3.19
C PRO A 88 5.68 2.16 2.98
N MET A 89 4.74 2.88 3.58
CA MET A 89 3.31 2.64 3.43
C MET A 89 2.70 3.55 2.35
N VAL A 90 1.99 2.96 1.40
CA VAL A 90 1.03 3.67 0.54
C VAL A 90 -0.30 3.70 1.27
N PHE A 91 -0.89 4.88 1.38
CA PHE A 91 -2.24 5.03 1.93
C PHE A 91 -3.26 5.13 0.81
N ASP A 92 -4.17 4.17 0.74
CA ASP A 92 -5.35 4.26 -0.12
C ASP A 92 -6.56 4.71 0.71
N LEU A 93 -7.09 5.90 0.37
CA LEU A 93 -8.22 6.51 1.06
C LEU A 93 -9.52 5.74 0.80
N HIS A 94 -9.73 5.23 -0.41
CA HIS A 94 -10.94 4.47 -0.76
C HIS A 94 -10.96 3.12 -0.01
N HIS A 95 -9.84 2.41 0.01
CA HIS A 95 -9.71 1.17 0.78
C HIS A 95 -9.96 1.43 2.28
N HIS A 96 -9.42 2.54 2.81
CA HIS A 96 -9.69 2.92 4.20
C HIS A 96 -11.18 3.15 4.48
N LYS A 97 -11.91 3.79 3.58
CA LYS A 97 -13.36 3.98 3.71
C LYS A 97 -14.14 2.66 3.72
N MET A 98 -13.64 1.64 3.00
CA MET A 98 -14.26 0.31 2.96
C MET A 98 -13.89 -0.58 4.14
N ASN A 99 -12.71 -0.40 4.71
CA ASN A 99 -12.14 -1.19 5.81
C ASN A 99 -11.55 -0.26 6.89
N SER A 100 -12.41 0.61 7.45
CA SER A 100 -11.98 1.64 8.41
C SER A 100 -11.52 1.06 9.73
N GLN A 101 -10.36 1.52 10.18
CA GLN A 101 -9.77 1.20 11.49
C GLN A 101 -9.47 2.50 12.27
N GLY A 102 -10.44 3.39 12.34
CA GLY A 102 -10.33 4.68 13.05
C GLY A 102 -10.14 5.87 12.13
N ILE A 103 -9.63 6.95 12.66
CA ILE A 103 -9.44 8.23 11.97
C ILE A 103 -8.07 8.21 11.29
N TRP A 104 -8.03 8.25 9.98
CA TRP A 104 -6.77 8.13 9.22
C TRP A 104 -5.82 9.30 9.45
N GLU A 105 -6.34 10.49 9.70
CA GLU A 105 -5.56 11.70 9.98
C GLU A 105 -4.68 11.53 11.24
N GLU A 106 -5.15 10.77 12.21
CA GLU A 106 -4.37 10.46 13.43
C GLU A 106 -3.18 9.54 13.12
N GLN A 107 -3.30 8.69 12.10
CA GLN A 107 -2.24 7.77 11.66
C GLN A 107 -1.29 8.41 10.65
N TRP A 108 -1.68 9.53 10.06
CA TRP A 108 -0.93 10.17 8.99
C TRP A 108 0.54 10.48 9.33
N PRO A 109 0.88 11.02 10.50
CA PRO A 109 2.28 11.23 10.86
C PRO A 109 3.12 9.94 10.84
N ARG A 110 2.53 8.81 11.22
CA ARG A 110 3.20 7.50 11.19
C ARG A 110 3.40 7.02 9.75
N ILE A 111 2.39 7.20 8.89
CA ILE A 111 2.52 6.89 7.45
C ILE A 111 3.69 7.67 6.85
N VAL A 112 3.74 8.97 7.07
CA VAL A 112 4.83 9.84 6.61
C VAL A 112 6.18 9.36 7.12
N GLN A 113 6.26 8.98 8.40
CA GLN A 113 7.49 8.49 9.02
C GLN A 113 8.02 7.21 8.34
N THR A 114 7.16 6.36 7.77
CA THR A 114 7.61 5.16 7.03
C THR A 114 8.43 5.52 5.78
N TRP A 115 8.24 6.72 5.22
CA TRP A 115 8.95 7.22 4.04
C TRP A 115 10.26 7.95 4.37
N SER A 116 10.61 8.11 5.66
CA SER A 116 11.79 8.90 6.09
C SER A 116 13.13 8.40 5.53
N LYS A 117 13.21 7.13 5.11
CA LYS A 117 14.38 6.52 4.47
C LYS A 117 14.26 6.41 2.95
N SER A 118 13.23 6.99 2.36
CA SER A 118 12.96 6.98 0.92
C SER A 118 13.36 8.31 0.29
N ASP A 119 13.93 8.26 -0.92
CA ASP A 119 14.17 9.45 -1.74
C ASP A 119 12.91 9.89 -2.51
N LEU A 120 11.80 9.14 -2.36
CA LEU A 120 10.53 9.41 -3.01
C LEU A 120 9.57 10.11 -2.06
N PRO A 121 8.65 10.96 -2.57
CA PRO A 121 7.56 11.51 -1.79
C PRO A 121 6.64 10.43 -1.23
N VAL A 122 5.90 10.79 -0.18
CA VAL A 122 4.81 9.95 0.35
C VAL A 122 3.82 9.64 -0.76
N LYS A 123 3.45 8.37 -0.92
CA LYS A 123 2.48 7.95 -1.94
C LYS A 123 1.11 7.69 -1.34
N VAL A 124 0.10 8.18 -2.04
CA VAL A 124 -1.31 7.88 -1.77
C VAL A 124 -1.99 7.38 -3.02
N HIS A 125 -2.95 6.49 -2.84
CA HIS A 125 -3.89 6.11 -3.88
C HIS A 125 -5.25 6.74 -3.63
N LEU A 126 -5.90 7.16 -4.69
CA LEU A 126 -7.18 7.83 -4.64
C LEU A 126 -8.09 7.31 -5.74
N SER A 127 -9.20 6.76 -5.34
CA SER A 127 -10.27 6.31 -6.23
C SER A 127 -11.62 6.69 -5.64
N SER A 128 -12.67 6.49 -6.41
CA SER A 128 -14.04 6.66 -5.95
C SER A 128 -14.83 5.38 -6.14
N PRO A 129 -15.84 5.10 -5.30
CA PRO A 129 -16.71 3.94 -5.49
C PRO A 129 -17.47 4.05 -6.82
N ARG A 130 -17.61 2.90 -7.51
CA ARG A 130 -18.33 2.86 -8.79
C ARG A 130 -19.78 3.29 -8.66
N ASP A 131 -20.47 2.74 -7.67
CA ASP A 131 -21.87 3.02 -7.37
C ASP A 131 -22.22 2.50 -5.96
N GLU A 132 -23.45 2.75 -5.51
CA GLU A 132 -23.93 2.35 -4.18
C GLU A 132 -23.97 0.83 -3.94
N GLN A 133 -24.07 0.03 -5.01
CA GLN A 133 -24.13 -1.43 -4.93
C GLN A 133 -22.74 -2.08 -5.01
N ASN A 134 -21.81 -1.40 -5.66
CA ASN A 134 -20.45 -1.87 -5.91
C ASN A 134 -19.40 -0.89 -5.33
N LYS A 135 -19.52 -0.62 -4.04
CA LYS A 135 -18.70 0.40 -3.36
C LYS A 135 -17.20 0.11 -3.39
N LYS A 136 -16.79 -1.15 -3.41
CA LYS A 136 -15.38 -1.55 -3.51
C LYS A 136 -14.80 -1.43 -4.92
N ALA A 137 -15.64 -1.46 -5.94
CA ALA A 137 -15.18 -1.29 -7.31
C ALA A 137 -14.90 0.19 -7.60
N HIS A 138 -13.81 0.46 -8.32
CA HIS A 138 -13.45 1.82 -8.68
C HIS A 138 -14.33 2.36 -9.80
N ALA A 139 -14.71 3.63 -9.69
CA ALA A 139 -15.42 4.38 -10.71
C ALA A 139 -14.52 4.71 -11.93
N ASP A 140 -15.15 5.15 -13.01
CA ASP A 140 -14.43 5.62 -14.20
C ASP A 140 -13.66 6.93 -13.94
N TYR A 141 -14.14 7.74 -13.00
CA TYR A 141 -13.52 9.01 -12.61
C TYR A 141 -13.42 9.13 -11.10
N VAL A 142 -12.38 9.81 -10.63
CA VAL A 142 -12.26 10.18 -9.22
C VAL A 142 -13.11 11.43 -8.97
N GLN A 143 -13.97 11.36 -7.96
CA GLN A 143 -14.79 12.49 -7.53
C GLN A 143 -13.91 13.53 -6.80
N LYS A 144 -14.19 14.80 -7.04
CA LYS A 144 -13.40 15.90 -6.43
C LYS A 144 -13.43 15.90 -4.90
N GLU A 145 -14.50 15.38 -4.31
CA GLU A 145 -14.71 15.28 -2.86
C GLU A 145 -13.61 14.43 -2.20
N GLU A 146 -13.18 13.35 -2.85
CA GLU A 146 -12.09 12.50 -2.39
C GLU A 146 -10.76 13.26 -2.31
N LEU A 147 -10.47 14.04 -3.36
CA LEU A 147 -9.26 14.88 -3.38
C LEU A 147 -9.34 16.00 -2.33
N VAL A 148 -10.51 16.63 -2.17
CA VAL A 148 -10.72 17.69 -1.17
C VAL A 148 -10.52 17.15 0.24
N GLU A 149 -11.01 15.94 0.55
CA GLU A 149 -10.82 15.29 1.84
C GLU A 149 -9.34 15.05 2.12
N LEU A 150 -8.62 14.44 1.18
CA LEU A 150 -7.18 14.20 1.30
C LEU A 150 -6.40 15.49 1.52
N VAL A 151 -6.69 16.54 0.73
CA VAL A 151 -5.99 17.84 0.83
C VAL A 151 -6.30 18.53 2.14
N ARG A 152 -7.56 18.53 2.61
CA ARG A 152 -7.94 19.15 3.89
C ARG A 152 -7.27 18.48 5.07
N GLY A 153 -7.22 17.15 5.10
CA GLY A 153 -6.52 16.39 6.14
C GLY A 153 -5.01 16.70 6.18
N ASN A 154 -4.45 17.20 5.07
CA ASN A 154 -3.02 17.46 4.90
C ASN A 154 -2.66 18.94 4.70
N ALA A 155 -3.60 19.88 4.81
CA ALA A 155 -3.43 21.28 4.44
C ALA A 155 -2.33 22.05 5.22
N HIS A 156 -1.90 21.53 6.36
CA HIS A 156 -0.86 22.11 7.22
C HIS A 156 0.54 21.52 6.96
N LEU A 157 0.67 20.63 5.97
CA LEU A 157 1.92 19.90 5.73
C LEU A 157 2.75 20.57 4.63
N SER A 158 4.05 20.56 4.82
CA SER A 158 5.04 21.23 3.95
C SER A 158 5.85 20.26 3.07
N TYR A 159 5.38 19.01 2.90
CA TYR A 159 6.07 18.00 2.07
C TYR A 159 5.24 17.61 0.85
N GLN A 160 5.94 17.10 -0.15
CA GLN A 160 5.33 16.63 -1.38
C GLN A 160 4.62 15.29 -1.17
N ILE A 161 3.46 15.13 -1.79
CA ILE A 161 2.70 13.88 -1.87
C ILE A 161 2.54 13.51 -3.33
N ASP A 162 2.87 12.27 -3.69
CA ASP A 162 2.55 11.67 -4.97
C ASP A 162 1.18 10.99 -4.86
N CYS A 163 0.19 11.48 -5.62
CA CYS A 163 -1.15 10.92 -5.64
C CYS A 163 -1.39 10.13 -6.93
N MET A 164 -1.62 8.82 -6.80
CA MET A 164 -2.07 7.97 -7.89
C MET A 164 -3.59 7.98 -7.97
N LEU A 165 -4.12 8.44 -9.11
CA LEU A 165 -5.56 8.39 -9.37
C LEU A 165 -5.91 7.04 -10.03
N GLU A 166 -6.68 6.22 -9.34
CA GLU A 166 -7.08 4.90 -9.81
C GLU A 166 -8.48 4.92 -10.44
N ALA A 167 -8.59 5.62 -11.57
CA ALA A 167 -9.79 5.69 -12.39
C ALA A 167 -9.81 4.58 -13.46
N LYS A 168 -10.98 4.10 -13.85
CA LYS A 168 -11.14 3.00 -14.83
C LYS A 168 -11.33 3.47 -16.26
N GLN A 169 -11.72 4.72 -16.49
CA GLN A 169 -11.79 5.26 -17.85
C GLN A 169 -10.38 5.57 -18.35
N LYS A 170 -10.08 5.07 -19.55
CA LYS A 170 -8.81 5.28 -20.25
C LYS A 170 -8.90 6.50 -21.16
#